data_2b35a5b666dcf9d0d6a5ab9cfde478e6
#
_entry.id   2b35a5b666dcf9d0d6a5ab9cfde478e6
#
_cell.length_a   1.000
_cell.length_b   1.000
_cell.length_c   1.000
_cell.angle_alpha   90.00
_cell.angle_beta   90.00
_cell.angle_gamma   90.00
#
_symmetry.space_group_name_H-M   'P 1'
#
loop_
_entity.id
_entity.type
_entity.pdbx_description
1 polymer ?
#
loop_
_entity_poly.entity_id
_entity_poly.type
_entity_poly.pdbx_seq_one_letter_code
_entity_poly.pdbx_strand_id
1 'polypeptide(L)'
;LKDRASRCSTKPSFEPIRVKALSSPPSWFELVSRVRREVPSANLKIWRFEDYVRHEAKVLGAFCGASLSNDKSVPIPNRTRTPSAEAVAELESLHQGMSPAERKSIVERIRSEADGKSKFQPFSSEERRRLGDVYQEDIEKIRTAFPDVVMDF
;
A
#
# COMPACT_ATOMS: atom_id res chain seq x y z
N LEU A 1 2.33 -33.71 -4.31
CA LEU A 1 1.09 -33.01 -3.92
C LEU A 1 0.88 -32.86 -2.42
N LYS A 2 1.75 -33.45 -1.54
CA LYS A 2 1.64 -33.38 -0.08
C LYS A 2 2.37 -32.19 0.57
N ASP A 3 3.26 -31.49 -0.13
CA ASP A 3 4.13 -30.46 0.46
C ASP A 3 3.56 -29.01 0.46
N ARG A 4 2.41 -28.77 -0.13
CA ARG A 4 1.78 -27.44 -0.09
C ARG A 4 0.90 -27.17 1.16
N ALA A 5 0.50 -28.21 1.88
CA ALA A 5 -0.37 -28.08 3.05
C ALA A 5 0.36 -27.64 4.32
N SER A 6 1.70 -27.80 4.40
CA SER A 6 2.45 -27.49 5.61
C SER A 6 2.89 -26.03 5.76
N ARG A 7 2.66 -25.18 4.75
CA ARG A 7 3.12 -23.78 4.76
C ARG A 7 2.13 -22.77 5.37
N CYS A 8 0.98 -23.19 5.83
CA CYS A 8 -0.05 -22.32 6.42
C CYS A 8 -0.27 -22.58 7.92
N SER A 9 0.80 -22.88 8.65
CA SER A 9 0.73 -23.25 10.08
C SER A 9 0.77 -22.06 11.06
N THR A 10 0.97 -20.83 10.59
CA THR A 10 1.00 -19.66 11.46
C THR A 10 -0.34 -18.92 11.43
N LYS A 11 -0.84 -18.52 12.61
CA LYS A 11 -2.01 -17.63 12.72
C LYS A 11 -1.75 -16.39 11.83
N PRO A 12 -2.73 -15.96 11.03
CA PRO A 12 -2.62 -14.70 10.34
C PRO A 12 -2.47 -13.59 11.39
N SER A 13 -1.33 -12.94 11.43
CA SER A 13 -1.05 -11.82 12.32
C SER A 13 -0.37 -10.72 11.54
N PHE A 14 -0.74 -9.49 11.81
CA PHE A 14 -0.10 -8.32 11.22
C PHE A 14 1.26 -8.01 11.89
N GLU A 15 1.49 -8.49 13.11
CA GLU A 15 2.66 -8.16 13.92
C GLU A 15 4.02 -8.46 13.22
N PRO A 16 4.22 -9.60 12.55
CA PRO A 16 5.48 -9.84 11.82
C PRO A 16 5.73 -8.82 10.70
N ILE A 17 4.67 -8.38 10.02
CA ILE A 17 4.77 -7.36 8.96
C ILE A 17 5.12 -6.01 9.58
N ARG A 18 4.48 -5.64 10.69
CA ARG A 18 4.75 -4.41 11.45
C ARG A 18 6.19 -4.36 11.94
N VAL A 19 6.66 -5.43 12.60
CA VAL A 19 8.04 -5.54 13.09
C VAL A 19 9.04 -5.38 11.94
N LYS A 20 8.80 -6.07 10.83
CA LYS A 20 9.66 -5.96 9.64
C LYS A 20 9.69 -4.53 9.08
N ALA A 21 8.52 -3.89 8.96
CA ALA A 21 8.44 -2.52 8.44
C ALA A 21 9.19 -1.52 9.33
N LEU A 22 9.19 -1.73 10.65
CA LEU A 22 9.87 -0.85 11.61
C LEU A 22 11.39 -1.12 11.70
N SER A 23 11.80 -2.39 11.59
CA SER A 23 13.22 -2.76 11.69
C SER A 23 13.99 -2.53 10.39
N SER A 24 13.32 -2.68 9.26
CA SER A 24 13.91 -2.52 7.93
C SER A 24 12.86 -1.90 7.00
N PRO A 25 12.58 -0.61 7.14
CA PRO A 25 11.63 0.07 6.26
C PRO A 25 12.12 -0.01 4.81
N PRO A 26 11.21 -0.27 3.85
CA PRO A 26 11.58 -0.31 2.45
C PRO A 26 12.09 1.07 2.00
N SER A 27 13.23 1.11 1.30
CA SER A 27 13.76 2.35 0.74
C SER A 27 13.28 2.55 -0.70
N TRP A 28 12.57 3.64 -0.92
CA TRP A 28 12.19 4.10 -2.26
C TRP A 28 13.40 4.55 -3.06
N PHE A 29 14.39 5.15 -2.40
CA PHE A 29 15.65 5.54 -3.04
C PHE A 29 16.39 4.33 -3.62
N GLU A 30 16.52 3.25 -2.85
CA GLU A 30 17.14 2.01 -3.32
C GLU A 30 16.36 1.40 -4.49
N LEU A 31 15.02 1.40 -4.42
CA LEU A 31 14.19 0.90 -5.51
C LEU A 31 14.40 1.69 -6.80
N VAL A 32 14.33 3.02 -6.73
CA VAL A 32 14.53 3.90 -7.89
C VAL A 32 15.94 3.74 -8.46
N SER A 33 16.96 3.73 -7.59
CA SER A 33 18.35 3.52 -7.98
C SER A 33 18.57 2.20 -8.71
N ARG A 34 17.93 1.13 -8.21
CA ARG A 34 17.97 -0.18 -8.86
C ARG A 34 17.30 -0.15 -10.23
N VAL A 35 16.10 0.43 -10.34
CA VAL A 35 15.40 0.53 -11.64
C VAL A 35 16.24 1.30 -12.64
N ARG A 36 16.83 2.43 -12.25
CA ARG A 36 17.70 3.22 -13.12
C ARG A 36 18.93 2.46 -13.58
N ARG A 37 19.53 1.65 -12.73
CA ARG A 37 20.69 0.83 -13.05
C ARG A 37 20.35 -0.32 -13.99
N GLU A 38 19.25 -1.06 -13.71
CA GLU A 38 18.87 -2.24 -14.47
C GLU A 38 18.22 -1.89 -15.83
N VAL A 39 17.54 -0.74 -15.91
CA VAL A 39 16.84 -0.30 -17.11
C VAL A 39 17.17 1.18 -17.39
N PRO A 40 18.42 1.51 -17.78
CA PRO A 40 18.86 2.89 -17.94
C PRO A 40 18.13 3.67 -19.04
N SER A 41 17.56 2.97 -20.02
CA SER A 41 16.75 3.56 -21.09
C SER A 41 15.30 3.87 -20.70
N ALA A 42 14.85 3.45 -19.53
CA ALA A 42 13.48 3.69 -19.09
C ALA A 42 13.24 5.18 -18.78
N ASN A 43 12.17 5.74 -19.35
CA ASN A 43 11.67 7.04 -18.92
C ASN A 43 10.91 6.90 -17.60
N LEU A 44 11.66 6.84 -16.51
CA LEU A 44 11.10 6.66 -15.18
C LEU A 44 10.54 7.98 -14.65
N LYS A 45 9.27 7.98 -14.28
CA LYS A 45 8.61 9.08 -13.58
C LYS A 45 7.94 8.54 -12.33
N ILE A 46 8.10 9.24 -11.23
CA ILE A 46 7.45 8.93 -9.95
C ILE A 46 6.75 10.16 -9.40
N TRP A 47 5.72 9.95 -8.65
CA TRP A 47 4.99 10.98 -7.91
C TRP A 47 4.57 10.43 -6.55
N ARG A 48 4.31 11.33 -5.62
CA ARG A 48 3.81 10.94 -4.31
C ARG A 48 2.33 10.57 -4.41
N PHE A 49 1.92 9.58 -3.63
CA PHE A 49 0.52 9.17 -3.59
C PHE A 49 -0.41 10.32 -3.15
N GLU A 50 0.07 11.18 -2.25
CA GLU A 50 -0.65 12.37 -1.78
C GLU A 50 -0.92 13.36 -2.93
N ASP A 51 0.02 13.50 -3.86
CA ASP A 51 -0.15 14.34 -5.06
C ASP A 51 -1.15 13.71 -6.03
N TYR A 52 -1.11 12.38 -6.20
CA TYR A 52 -2.13 11.68 -6.98
C TYR A 52 -3.53 11.89 -6.43
N VAL A 53 -3.74 11.76 -5.12
CA VAL A 53 -5.06 11.94 -4.49
C VAL A 53 -5.59 13.36 -4.69
N ARG A 54 -4.71 14.39 -4.73
CA ARG A 54 -5.09 15.80 -4.90
C ARG A 54 -5.22 16.21 -6.36
N HIS A 55 -4.45 15.59 -7.25
CA HIS A 55 -4.24 16.02 -8.62
C HIS A 55 -4.39 14.89 -9.64
N GLU A 56 -5.32 13.94 -9.39
CA GLU A 56 -5.50 12.71 -10.18
C GLU A 56 -5.47 12.95 -11.70
N ALA A 57 -6.26 13.91 -12.19
CA ALA A 57 -6.32 14.19 -13.62
C ALA A 57 -4.98 14.69 -14.21
N LYS A 58 -4.22 15.47 -13.44
CA LYS A 58 -2.88 15.94 -13.88
C LYS A 58 -1.88 14.78 -13.91
N VAL A 59 -1.89 13.93 -12.88
CA VAL A 59 -1.00 12.76 -12.80
C VAL A 59 -1.30 11.79 -13.93
N LEU A 60 -2.58 11.43 -14.13
CA LEU A 60 -3.01 10.57 -15.22
C LEU A 60 -2.72 11.18 -16.59
N GLY A 61 -2.94 12.49 -16.76
CA GLY A 61 -2.61 13.21 -17.96
C GLY A 61 -1.11 13.14 -18.30
N ALA A 62 -0.26 13.36 -17.31
CA ALA A 62 1.18 13.23 -17.46
C ALA A 62 1.60 11.78 -17.79
N PHE A 63 0.96 10.78 -17.19
CA PHE A 63 1.21 9.38 -17.47
C PHE A 63 0.79 8.98 -18.90
N CYS A 64 -0.38 9.44 -19.33
CA CYS A 64 -0.93 9.12 -20.66
C CYS A 64 -0.40 10.01 -21.78
N GLY A 65 0.35 11.08 -21.46
CA GLY A 65 0.78 12.10 -22.44
C GLY A 65 -0.39 12.91 -23.01
N ALA A 66 -1.50 13.04 -22.28
CA ALA A 66 -2.73 13.69 -22.72
C ALA A 66 -3.30 14.60 -21.64
N SER A 67 -3.89 15.74 -22.04
CA SER A 67 -4.70 16.56 -21.13
C SER A 67 -6.01 15.85 -20.81
N LEU A 68 -6.17 15.46 -19.55
CA LEU A 68 -7.44 14.90 -19.07
C LEU A 68 -8.27 16.01 -18.43
N SER A 69 -9.51 16.18 -18.89
CA SER A 69 -10.47 17.07 -18.22
C SER A 69 -10.98 16.40 -16.93
N ASN A 70 -11.14 17.20 -15.87
CA ASN A 70 -11.67 16.72 -14.59
C ASN A 70 -13.14 16.23 -14.65
N ASP A 71 -13.80 16.40 -15.79
CA ASP A 71 -15.25 16.17 -15.94
C ASP A 71 -15.70 14.71 -15.98
N LYS A 72 -14.75 13.76 -16.00
CA LYS A 72 -15.09 12.34 -16.00
C LYS A 72 -14.28 11.59 -14.95
N SER A 73 -14.62 11.81 -13.70
CA SER A 73 -14.26 10.83 -12.68
C SER A 73 -14.99 9.53 -13.03
N VAL A 74 -14.27 8.57 -13.60
CA VAL A 74 -14.81 7.21 -13.71
C VAL A 74 -15.14 6.77 -12.28
N PRO A 75 -16.40 6.46 -11.97
CA PRO A 75 -16.73 5.94 -10.65
C PRO A 75 -15.86 4.68 -10.44
N ILE A 76 -14.93 4.74 -9.51
CA ILE A 76 -14.18 3.54 -9.15
C ILE A 76 -15.13 2.69 -8.30
N PRO A 77 -15.75 1.66 -8.89
CA PRO A 77 -16.61 0.78 -8.12
C PRO A 77 -15.72 0.05 -7.11
N ASN A 78 -16.14 0.01 -5.87
CA ASN A 78 -15.49 -0.72 -4.79
C ASN A 78 -14.05 -0.27 -4.46
N ARG A 79 -13.91 0.95 -3.95
CA ARG A 79 -12.68 1.32 -3.23
C ARG A 79 -12.44 0.29 -2.13
N THR A 80 -11.28 -0.36 -2.18
CA THR A 80 -10.81 -1.25 -1.10
C THR A 80 -10.80 -0.43 0.18
N ARG A 81 -11.74 -0.69 1.09
CA ARG A 81 -11.84 0.04 2.36
C ARG A 81 -10.85 -0.57 3.34
N THR A 82 -10.20 0.27 4.12
CA THR A 82 -9.39 -0.21 5.24
C THR A 82 -10.30 -0.92 6.24
N PRO A 83 -10.03 -2.17 6.62
CA PRO A 83 -10.85 -2.89 7.60
C PRO A 83 -10.85 -2.17 8.94
N SER A 84 -11.86 -2.43 9.78
CA SER A 84 -11.88 -1.93 11.15
C SER A 84 -10.91 -2.72 12.04
N ALA A 85 -10.60 -2.16 13.21
CA ALA A 85 -9.76 -2.85 14.21
C ALA A 85 -10.40 -4.16 14.65
N GLU A 86 -11.72 -4.16 14.85
CA GLU A 86 -12.50 -5.35 15.23
C GLU A 86 -12.47 -6.41 14.13
N ALA A 87 -12.58 -5.99 12.87
CA ALA A 87 -12.50 -6.87 11.71
C ALA A 87 -11.13 -7.56 11.59
N VAL A 88 -10.06 -6.83 11.89
CA VAL A 88 -8.70 -7.42 11.90
C VAL A 88 -8.57 -8.41 13.06
N ALA A 89 -9.04 -8.05 14.27
CA ALA A 89 -9.00 -8.93 15.41
C ALA A 89 -9.82 -10.23 15.16
N GLU A 90 -10.97 -10.13 14.50
CA GLU A 90 -11.75 -11.28 14.08
C GLU A 90 -10.98 -12.16 13.08
N LEU A 91 -10.36 -11.55 12.06
CA LEU A 91 -9.53 -12.28 11.09
C LEU A 91 -8.34 -12.98 11.76
N GLU A 92 -7.69 -12.33 12.72
CA GLU A 92 -6.59 -12.92 13.48
C GLU A 92 -7.04 -14.05 14.42
N SER A 93 -8.31 -14.04 14.85
CA SER A 93 -8.89 -15.10 15.68
C SER A 93 -9.31 -16.35 14.90
N LEU A 94 -9.36 -16.29 13.56
CA LEU A 94 -9.78 -17.42 12.74
C LEU A 94 -8.86 -18.64 12.94
N HIS A 95 -9.47 -19.76 13.31
CA HIS A 95 -8.75 -21.00 13.57
C HIS A 95 -8.25 -21.65 12.26
N GLN A 96 -7.14 -22.35 12.35
CA GLN A 96 -6.52 -23.08 11.23
C GLN A 96 -7.40 -24.17 10.63
N GLY A 97 -8.42 -24.65 11.38
CA GLY A 97 -9.34 -25.71 10.96
C GLY A 97 -10.49 -25.25 10.05
N MET A 98 -10.62 -23.95 9.79
CA MET A 98 -11.73 -23.46 8.97
C MET A 98 -11.52 -23.78 7.48
N SER A 99 -12.59 -24.17 6.81
CA SER A 99 -12.59 -24.40 5.37
C SER A 99 -12.36 -23.07 4.60
N PRO A 100 -11.84 -23.12 3.37
CA PRO A 100 -11.71 -21.94 2.50
C PRO A 100 -13.04 -21.20 2.28
N ALA A 101 -14.16 -21.91 2.22
CA ALA A 101 -15.49 -21.34 2.03
C ALA A 101 -15.94 -20.52 3.25
N GLU A 102 -15.76 -21.06 4.46
CA GLU A 102 -16.05 -20.34 5.69
C GLU A 102 -15.21 -19.08 5.84
N ARG A 103 -13.88 -19.15 5.55
CA ARG A 103 -13.01 -17.98 5.55
C ARG A 103 -13.48 -16.91 4.57
N LYS A 104 -13.86 -17.32 3.35
CA LYS A 104 -14.36 -16.40 2.32
C LYS A 104 -15.62 -15.69 2.79
N SER A 105 -16.58 -16.43 3.36
CA SER A 105 -17.83 -15.87 3.90
C SER A 105 -17.57 -14.83 4.99
N ILE A 106 -16.64 -15.11 5.93
CA ILE A 106 -16.29 -14.16 6.99
C ILE A 106 -15.64 -12.90 6.41
N VAL A 107 -14.70 -13.05 5.46
CA VAL A 107 -14.06 -11.90 4.80
C VAL A 107 -15.08 -11.03 4.06
N GLU A 108 -16.05 -11.64 3.37
CA GLU A 108 -17.11 -10.92 2.67
C GLU A 108 -18.02 -10.17 3.65
N ARG A 109 -18.41 -10.79 4.76
CA ARG A 109 -19.17 -10.15 5.85
C ARG A 109 -18.41 -8.96 6.44
N ILE A 110 -17.14 -9.13 6.81
CA ILE A 110 -16.28 -8.07 7.35
C ILE A 110 -16.21 -6.89 6.38
N ARG A 111 -16.08 -7.16 5.08
CA ARG A 111 -16.05 -6.11 4.05
C ARG A 111 -17.37 -5.34 3.94
N SER A 112 -18.50 -6.03 4.09
CA SER A 112 -19.83 -5.39 4.04
C SER A 112 -20.13 -4.54 5.28
N GLU A 113 -19.58 -4.90 6.44
CA GLU A 113 -19.82 -4.23 7.74
C GLU A 113 -18.81 -3.10 8.04
N ALA A 114 -17.92 -2.77 7.11
CA ALA A 114 -16.82 -1.83 7.35
C ALA A 114 -17.26 -0.34 7.52
N ASP A 115 -18.54 -0.02 7.37
CA ASP A 115 -19.05 1.33 7.47
C ASP A 115 -19.23 1.78 8.93
N GLY A 116 -18.65 2.92 9.27
CA GLY A 116 -18.85 3.60 10.56
C GLY A 116 -17.95 3.15 11.71
N LYS A 117 -17.11 2.13 11.53
CA LYS A 117 -16.18 1.65 12.56
C LYS A 117 -14.80 2.33 12.48
N SER A 118 -14.06 2.34 13.58
CA SER A 118 -12.69 2.86 13.61
C SER A 118 -11.78 2.08 12.66
N LYS A 119 -11.07 2.77 11.78
CA LYS A 119 -10.13 2.14 10.83
C LYS A 119 -8.99 1.48 11.59
N PHE A 120 -8.62 0.28 11.15
CA PHE A 120 -7.44 -0.40 11.67
C PHE A 120 -6.18 0.44 11.44
N GLN A 121 -5.44 0.68 12.51
CA GLN A 121 -4.19 1.41 12.49
C GLN A 121 -3.07 0.52 13.08
N PRO A 122 -2.30 -0.14 12.22
CA PRO A 122 -1.27 -1.09 12.67
C PRO A 122 -0.08 -0.44 13.37
N PHE A 123 0.13 0.85 13.15
CA PHE A 123 1.25 1.61 13.70
C PHE A 123 0.77 2.66 14.70
N SER A 124 1.49 2.82 15.80
CA SER A 124 1.30 3.94 16.73
C SER A 124 1.57 5.29 16.05
N SER A 125 1.19 6.39 16.69
CA SER A 125 1.45 7.73 16.16
C SER A 125 2.96 8.01 16.03
N GLU A 126 3.77 7.54 16.97
CA GLU A 126 5.22 7.68 16.95
C GLU A 126 5.85 6.85 15.82
N GLU A 127 5.43 5.60 15.66
CA GLU A 127 5.90 4.73 14.58
C GLU A 127 5.55 5.30 13.20
N ARG A 128 4.33 5.85 13.04
CA ARG A 128 3.94 6.53 11.79
C ARG A 128 4.80 7.75 11.51
N ARG A 129 5.10 8.56 12.55
CA ARG A 129 5.99 9.70 12.39
C ARG A 129 7.38 9.24 11.93
N ARG A 130 7.98 8.25 12.60
CA ARG A 130 9.29 7.70 12.23
C ARG A 130 9.31 7.16 10.79
N LEU A 131 8.29 6.40 10.38
CA LEU A 131 8.19 5.89 9.00
C LEU A 131 8.00 7.03 8.00
N GLY A 132 7.26 8.08 8.39
CA GLY A 132 7.10 9.29 7.60
C GLY A 132 8.43 10.04 7.41
N ASP A 133 9.24 10.17 8.45
CA ASP A 133 10.55 10.81 8.38
C ASP A 133 11.48 10.05 7.41
N VAL A 134 11.51 8.72 7.49
CA VAL A 134 12.26 7.86 6.54
C VAL A 134 11.77 8.05 5.10
N TYR A 135 10.46 8.11 4.90
CA TYR A 135 9.87 8.36 3.58
C TYR A 135 10.27 9.72 3.01
N GLN A 136 10.22 10.78 3.82
CA GLN A 136 10.61 12.13 3.37
C GLN A 136 12.12 12.19 3.04
N GLU A 137 12.96 11.58 3.85
CA GLU A 137 14.39 11.49 3.58
C GLU A 137 14.68 10.78 2.24
N ASP A 138 13.98 9.70 1.95
CA ASP A 138 14.10 8.99 0.67
C ASP A 138 13.66 9.86 -0.52
N ILE A 139 12.57 10.61 -0.39
CA ILE A 139 12.11 11.53 -1.44
C ILE A 139 13.17 12.60 -1.73
N GLU A 140 13.78 13.18 -0.70
CA GLU A 140 14.84 14.19 -0.88
C GLU A 140 16.10 13.58 -1.52
N LYS A 141 16.48 12.35 -1.15
CA LYS A 141 17.57 11.62 -1.81
C LYS A 141 17.28 11.38 -3.30
N ILE A 142 16.04 10.99 -3.62
CA ILE A 142 15.63 10.79 -5.03
C ILE A 142 15.66 12.09 -5.80
N ARG A 143 15.13 13.19 -5.25
CA ARG A 143 15.16 14.50 -5.90
C ARG A 143 16.57 14.98 -6.18
N THR A 144 17.49 14.75 -5.25
CA THR A 144 18.89 15.16 -5.39
C THR A 144 19.61 14.29 -6.42
N ALA A 145 19.45 12.98 -6.37
CA ALA A 145 20.18 12.06 -7.25
C ALA A 145 19.56 11.94 -8.66
N PHE A 146 18.24 12.14 -8.78
CA PHE A 146 17.47 11.93 -9.99
C PHE A 146 16.41 13.04 -10.17
N PRO A 147 16.84 14.31 -10.43
CA PRO A 147 15.92 15.46 -10.47
C PRO A 147 14.89 15.37 -11.61
N ASP A 148 15.17 14.57 -12.63
CA ASP A 148 14.29 14.34 -13.77
C ASP A 148 13.18 13.28 -13.49
N VAL A 149 13.27 12.56 -12.38
CA VAL A 149 12.39 11.43 -12.07
C VAL A 149 11.17 11.86 -11.27
N VAL A 150 11.34 12.77 -10.31
CA VAL A 150 10.24 13.21 -9.44
C VAL A 150 9.37 14.24 -10.15
N MET A 151 8.08 13.98 -10.16
CA MET A 151 7.08 14.92 -10.68
C MET A 151 6.35 15.57 -9.50
N ASP A 152 6.36 16.90 -9.48
CA ASP A 152 5.58 17.72 -8.53
C ASP A 152 4.35 18.30 -9.24
N PHE A 153 3.18 18.31 -8.58
CA PHE A 153 1.91 18.75 -9.14
C PHE A 153 1.24 19.84 -8.28
#